data_163ed2ed4b4f70272e515f373b12a086
#
_entry.id   163ed2ed4b4f70272e515f373b12a086
#
_cell.length_a   1.000
_cell.length_b   1.000
_cell.length_c   1.000
_cell.angle_alpha   90.00
_cell.angle_beta   90.00
_cell.angle_gamma   90.00
#
_symmetry.space_group_name_H-M   'P 1'
#
loop_
_entity.id
_entity.type
_entity.pdbx_description
1 polymer ?
#
loop_
_entity_poly.entity_id
_entity_poly.type
_entity_poly.pdbx_seq_one_letter_code
_entity_poly.pdbx_strand_id
1 'polypeptide(L)'
;QQRERAPAVREENSYPVTRMSRREIRTCAFRVIAYEKRIAVEFFHAVTDGNGGMVFLKSLTAEYLQQKYGIAVPATEGVLGRLEEPREEELEDSFLKYAGNVNASRREPNAWHPWGTPESDGFLNLTCFRMETKAVLEKAHAYDVSLTAFLCAALMMALQDMQAEQVPSLRARKPIRVQIPVNLRKLFPSSTLRNFALYTTPEIDPRLGEYSFSEIFQAGK
;
A
#
# COMPACT_ATOMS: atom_id res chain seq x y z
N GLN A 1 13.78 -11.19 -16.52
CA GLN A 1 15.19 -11.44 -16.94
C GLN A 1 15.89 -12.16 -15.80
N GLN A 2 16.38 -13.37 -16.03
CA GLN A 2 17.30 -14.04 -15.13
C GLN A 2 18.57 -13.19 -15.00
N ARG A 3 19.01 -12.92 -13.78
CA ARG A 3 20.23 -12.16 -13.51
C ARG A 3 21.31 -13.09 -12.97
N GLU A 4 22.52 -12.89 -13.42
CA GLU A 4 23.71 -13.68 -13.00
C GLU A 4 24.10 -13.42 -11.52
N ARG A 5 23.61 -12.37 -10.90
CA ARG A 5 23.94 -12.02 -9.51
C ARG A 5 22.66 -11.82 -8.69
N ALA A 6 22.63 -12.46 -7.52
CA ALA A 6 21.60 -12.23 -6.54
C ALA A 6 21.64 -10.77 -6.03
N PRO A 7 20.49 -10.18 -5.68
CA PRO A 7 20.46 -8.88 -5.03
C PRO A 7 21.19 -8.92 -3.69
N ALA A 8 21.88 -7.84 -3.37
CA ALA A 8 22.57 -7.73 -2.09
C ALA A 8 21.54 -7.64 -0.94
N VAL A 9 21.75 -8.43 0.12
CA VAL A 9 21.06 -8.22 1.39
C VAL A 9 21.82 -7.12 2.13
N ARG A 10 21.10 -6.11 2.60
CA ARG A 10 21.66 -4.96 3.32
C ARG A 10 21.25 -5.03 4.79
N GLU A 11 22.12 -4.56 5.66
CA GLU A 11 21.74 -4.27 7.03
C GLU A 11 20.85 -3.01 7.04
N GLU A 12 19.78 -3.03 7.84
CA GLU A 12 18.91 -1.88 7.99
C GLU A 12 19.66 -0.80 8.80
N ASN A 13 19.84 0.33 8.21
CA ASN A 13 20.24 1.55 8.90
C ASN A 13 19.00 2.34 9.33
N SER A 14 19.18 3.51 9.93
CA SER A 14 18.15 4.28 10.61
C SER A 14 16.95 4.76 9.75
N TYR A 15 16.93 4.49 8.46
CA TYR A 15 15.90 5.01 7.55
C TYR A 15 15.15 3.90 6.81
N PRO A 16 13.90 3.58 7.19
CA PRO A 16 13.03 2.78 6.36
C PRO A 16 12.60 3.57 5.12
N VAL A 17 12.40 2.87 4.01
CA VAL A 17 11.83 3.44 2.77
C VAL A 17 12.69 4.57 2.19
N THR A 18 13.98 4.34 2.01
CA THR A 18 14.85 5.29 1.30
C THR A 18 14.62 5.22 -0.21
N ARG A 19 14.75 6.36 -0.87
CA ARG A 19 14.60 6.46 -2.33
C ARG A 19 15.57 5.53 -3.04
N MET A 20 15.07 4.73 -3.99
CA MET A 20 15.93 3.98 -4.91
C MET A 20 16.45 4.89 -6.02
N SER A 21 17.75 4.89 -6.24
CA SER A 21 18.36 5.59 -7.36
C SER A 21 18.05 4.88 -8.69
N ARG A 22 18.12 5.62 -9.80
CA ARG A 22 17.95 5.02 -11.15
C ARG A 22 18.95 3.90 -11.43
N ARG A 23 20.16 3.97 -10.88
CA ARG A 23 21.19 2.93 -11.02
C ARG A 23 20.78 1.65 -10.28
N GLU A 24 20.27 1.78 -9.05
CA GLU A 24 19.77 0.65 -8.27
C GLU A 24 18.59 -0.03 -8.99
N ILE A 25 17.60 0.74 -9.43
CA ILE A 25 16.43 0.20 -10.15
C ILE A 25 16.84 -0.56 -11.41
N ARG A 26 17.83 -0.07 -12.17
CA ARG A 26 18.36 -0.76 -13.35
C ARG A 26 19.10 -2.05 -12.99
N THR A 27 19.70 -2.12 -11.81
CA THR A 27 20.42 -3.30 -11.33
C THR A 27 19.44 -4.31 -10.74
N CYS A 28 18.63 -3.90 -9.77
CA CYS A 28 17.58 -4.70 -9.16
C CYS A 28 16.51 -3.77 -8.63
N ALA A 29 15.27 -3.96 -9.07
CA ALA A 29 14.15 -3.09 -8.71
C ALA A 29 13.54 -3.44 -7.34
N PHE A 30 14.24 -4.18 -6.51
CA PHE A 30 13.90 -4.44 -5.12
C PHE A 30 15.18 -4.59 -4.28
N ARG A 31 15.06 -4.48 -2.98
CA ARG A 31 16.13 -4.78 -2.00
C ARG A 31 15.55 -5.56 -0.83
N VAL A 32 16.41 -6.39 -0.25
CA VAL A 32 16.15 -7.11 0.99
C VAL A 32 17.00 -6.47 2.07
N ILE A 33 16.39 -6.20 3.20
CA ILE A 33 17.00 -5.53 4.34
C ILE A 33 16.78 -6.42 5.56
N ALA A 34 17.81 -6.63 6.35
CA ALA A 34 17.72 -7.41 7.56
C ALA A 34 18.16 -6.58 8.77
N TYR A 35 17.44 -6.71 9.87
CA TYR A 35 17.78 -6.10 11.13
C TYR A 35 17.31 -7.02 12.28
N GLU A 36 18.22 -7.45 13.12
CA GLU A 36 17.94 -8.36 14.26
C GLU A 36 17.06 -9.56 13.87
N LYS A 37 15.77 -9.51 14.19
CA LYS A 37 14.76 -10.54 13.93
C LYS A 37 13.77 -10.16 12.83
N ARG A 38 14.09 -9.15 12.03
CA ARG A 38 13.21 -8.62 10.98
C ARG A 38 13.85 -8.78 9.61
N ILE A 39 13.05 -9.25 8.66
CA ILE A 39 13.34 -9.19 7.23
C ILE A 39 12.37 -8.20 6.62
N ALA A 40 12.87 -7.22 5.91
CA ALA A 40 12.08 -6.27 5.16
C ALA A 40 12.43 -6.34 3.67
N VAL A 41 11.46 -6.07 2.82
CA VAL A 41 11.64 -6.00 1.37
C VAL A 41 11.07 -4.69 0.87
N GLU A 42 11.84 -3.98 0.08
CA GLU A 42 11.41 -2.76 -0.59
C GLU A 42 11.41 -2.97 -2.09
N PHE A 43 10.34 -2.54 -2.75
CA PHE A 43 10.18 -2.66 -4.19
C PHE A 43 10.04 -1.28 -4.85
N PHE A 44 10.60 -1.15 -6.04
CA PHE A 44 10.14 -0.09 -6.94
C PHE A 44 8.73 -0.43 -7.42
N HIS A 45 7.75 0.36 -7.03
CA HIS A 45 6.32 0.02 -7.14
C HIS A 45 5.82 -0.25 -8.57
N ALA A 46 6.57 0.14 -9.59
CA ALA A 46 6.22 -0.18 -10.97
C ALA A 46 6.34 -1.68 -11.32
N VAL A 47 7.08 -2.47 -10.52
CA VAL A 47 7.29 -3.90 -10.83
C VAL A 47 6.25 -4.80 -10.20
N THR A 48 5.69 -4.39 -9.06
CA THR A 48 4.70 -5.19 -8.30
C THR A 48 3.86 -4.28 -7.40
N ASP A 49 2.73 -4.79 -6.95
CA ASP A 49 1.88 -4.17 -5.93
C ASP A 49 2.03 -4.87 -4.57
N GLY A 50 1.21 -4.45 -3.59
CA GLY A 50 1.24 -5.03 -2.26
C GLY A 50 0.97 -6.54 -2.23
N ASN A 51 0.18 -7.07 -3.17
CA ASN A 51 -0.09 -8.51 -3.24
C ASN A 51 1.15 -9.29 -3.70
N GLY A 52 1.75 -8.90 -4.82
CA GLY A 52 2.95 -9.57 -5.32
C GLY A 52 4.15 -9.39 -4.38
N GLY A 53 4.30 -8.20 -3.76
CA GLY A 53 5.31 -7.96 -2.73
C GLY A 53 5.14 -8.85 -1.51
N MET A 54 3.91 -9.11 -1.07
CA MET A 54 3.62 -10.00 0.05
C MET A 54 3.90 -11.47 -0.30
N VAL A 55 3.56 -11.91 -1.50
CA VAL A 55 3.89 -13.26 -1.99
C VAL A 55 5.41 -13.47 -1.97
N PHE A 56 6.16 -12.49 -2.48
CA PHE A 56 7.63 -12.55 -2.44
C PHE A 56 8.18 -12.63 -1.02
N LEU A 57 7.70 -11.76 -0.11
CA LEU A 57 8.17 -11.76 1.29
C LEU A 57 7.84 -13.06 2.02
N LYS A 58 6.65 -13.62 1.80
CA LYS A 58 6.27 -14.94 2.37
C LYS A 58 7.16 -16.05 1.85
N SER A 59 7.41 -16.08 0.53
CA SER A 59 8.25 -17.10 -0.10
C SER A 59 9.72 -17.00 0.37
N LEU A 60 10.25 -15.79 0.47
CA LEU A 60 11.58 -15.53 1.03
C LEU A 60 11.68 -15.99 2.50
N THR A 61 10.66 -15.71 3.29
CA THR A 61 10.62 -16.11 4.71
C THR A 61 10.50 -17.61 4.85
N ALA A 62 9.67 -18.27 4.03
CA ALA A 62 9.53 -19.71 3.99
C ALA A 62 10.88 -20.41 3.70
N GLU A 63 11.58 -19.92 2.68
CA GLU A 63 12.90 -20.45 2.31
C GLU A 63 13.95 -20.19 3.41
N TYR A 64 13.93 -19.02 4.05
CA TYR A 64 14.80 -18.74 5.20
C TYR A 64 14.55 -19.70 6.36
N LEU A 65 13.28 -19.99 6.69
CA LEU A 65 12.94 -20.94 7.76
C LEU A 65 13.39 -22.36 7.41
N GLN A 66 13.22 -22.77 6.17
CA GLN A 66 13.68 -24.07 5.69
C GLN A 66 15.20 -24.21 5.80
N GLN A 67 15.95 -23.22 5.30
CA GLN A 67 17.42 -23.30 5.29
C GLN A 67 18.05 -23.18 6.68
N LYS A 68 17.50 -22.31 7.52
CA LYS A 68 18.08 -22.03 8.83
C LYS A 68 17.63 -23.00 9.91
N TYR A 69 16.38 -23.43 9.88
CA TYR A 69 15.78 -24.21 10.96
C TYR A 69 15.24 -25.57 10.53
N GLY A 70 15.31 -25.91 9.24
CA GLY A 70 14.74 -27.15 8.70
C GLY A 70 13.20 -27.18 8.70
N ILE A 71 12.55 -26.02 8.88
CA ILE A 71 11.09 -25.92 8.94
C ILE A 71 10.56 -25.84 7.51
N ALA A 72 9.91 -26.91 7.03
CA ALA A 72 9.25 -26.91 5.73
C ALA A 72 7.95 -26.11 5.80
N VAL A 73 7.84 -25.08 4.97
CA VAL A 73 6.60 -24.32 4.75
C VAL A 73 6.03 -24.77 3.41
N PRO A 74 4.79 -25.29 3.36
CA PRO A 74 4.18 -25.71 2.10
C PRO A 74 4.05 -24.58 1.10
N ALA A 75 4.29 -24.87 -0.18
CA ALA A 75 3.99 -23.96 -1.29
C ALA A 75 2.47 -23.95 -1.52
N THR A 76 1.78 -23.22 -0.68
CA THR A 76 0.34 -23.00 -0.73
C THR A 76 0.05 -21.52 -1.00
N GLU A 77 -1.20 -21.09 -0.91
CA GLU A 77 -1.64 -19.72 -1.24
C GLU A 77 -0.67 -18.62 -0.76
N GLY A 78 -0.03 -17.96 -1.71
CA GLY A 78 0.87 -16.84 -1.48
C GLY A 78 2.28 -17.21 -1.05
N VAL A 79 2.67 -18.50 -1.19
CA VAL A 79 4.07 -18.96 -1.04
C VAL A 79 4.45 -19.70 -2.32
N LEU A 80 5.45 -19.22 -3.03
CA LEU A 80 5.98 -19.86 -4.25
C LEU A 80 7.03 -20.91 -3.89
N GLY A 81 6.97 -22.04 -4.58
CA GLY A 81 7.99 -23.09 -4.46
C GLY A 81 9.30 -22.64 -5.11
N ARG A 82 10.43 -22.82 -4.43
CA ARG A 82 11.74 -22.39 -4.91
C ARG A 82 12.13 -23.03 -6.26
N LEU A 83 11.71 -24.26 -6.48
CA LEU A 83 12.07 -25.05 -7.68
C LEU A 83 10.97 -25.06 -8.72
N GLU A 84 9.86 -24.38 -8.48
CA GLU A 84 8.77 -24.28 -9.45
C GLU A 84 9.10 -23.25 -10.53
N GLU A 85 8.88 -23.62 -11.77
CA GLU A 85 8.96 -22.66 -12.88
C GLU A 85 7.82 -21.65 -12.78
N PRO A 86 8.10 -20.35 -13.02
CA PRO A 86 7.06 -19.32 -13.01
C PRO A 86 5.99 -19.63 -14.06
N ARG A 87 4.72 -19.54 -13.69
CA ARG A 87 3.61 -19.66 -14.63
C ARG A 87 3.46 -18.39 -15.45
N GLU A 88 3.06 -18.52 -16.70
CA GLU A 88 2.88 -17.36 -17.60
C GLU A 88 1.88 -16.35 -17.04
N GLU A 89 0.81 -16.83 -16.39
CA GLU A 89 -0.21 -16.00 -15.78
C GLU A 89 0.34 -15.14 -14.60
N GLU A 90 1.38 -15.60 -13.91
CA GLU A 90 2.05 -14.84 -12.85
C GLU A 90 2.86 -13.67 -13.41
N LEU A 91 3.33 -13.80 -14.66
CA LEU A 91 4.14 -12.81 -15.37
C LEU A 91 3.31 -11.91 -16.30
N GLU A 92 2.02 -12.23 -16.50
CA GLU A 92 1.13 -11.50 -17.39
C GLU A 92 0.96 -10.03 -16.99
N ASP A 93 0.90 -9.14 -17.96
CA ASP A 93 0.44 -7.76 -17.75
C ASP A 93 -1.09 -7.72 -17.81
N SER A 94 -1.74 -8.11 -16.73
CA SER A 94 -3.19 -8.15 -16.65
C SER A 94 -3.83 -6.76 -16.75
N PHE A 95 -3.08 -5.68 -16.49
CA PHE A 95 -3.59 -4.35 -16.69
C PHE A 95 -3.89 -4.08 -18.16
N LEU A 96 -2.98 -4.41 -19.04
CA LEU A 96 -3.18 -4.28 -20.49
C LEU A 96 -4.29 -5.21 -21.02
N LYS A 97 -4.43 -6.38 -20.43
CA LYS A 97 -5.47 -7.36 -20.81
C LYS A 97 -6.88 -6.84 -20.53
N TYR A 98 -7.09 -6.17 -19.40
CA TYR A 98 -8.39 -5.71 -18.94
C TYR A 98 -8.63 -4.21 -19.16
N ALA A 99 -7.61 -3.43 -19.50
CA ALA A 99 -7.75 -2.03 -19.83
C ALA A 99 -8.51 -1.88 -21.17
N GLY A 100 -9.77 -1.50 -21.08
CA GLY A 100 -10.53 -1.08 -22.26
C GLY A 100 -10.06 0.28 -22.77
N ASN A 101 -10.67 0.76 -23.88
CA ASN A 101 -10.44 2.11 -24.37
C ASN A 101 -11.01 3.15 -23.39
N VAL A 102 -10.19 3.57 -22.43
CA VAL A 102 -10.55 4.61 -21.47
C VAL A 102 -10.25 5.97 -22.10
N ASN A 103 -11.27 6.58 -22.69
CA ASN A 103 -11.17 7.90 -23.34
C ASN A 103 -11.29 9.09 -22.36
N ALA A 104 -11.21 8.88 -21.05
CA ALA A 104 -11.41 9.96 -20.09
C ALA A 104 -10.26 10.06 -19.09
N SER A 105 -9.36 11.00 -19.33
CA SER A 105 -8.57 11.58 -18.25
C SER A 105 -9.52 12.41 -17.36
N ARG A 106 -10.03 11.82 -16.28
CA ARG A 106 -10.70 12.57 -15.24
C ARG A 106 -9.63 13.37 -14.49
N ARG A 107 -9.61 14.67 -14.74
CA ARG A 107 -8.81 15.59 -13.93
C ARG A 107 -9.49 15.65 -12.55
N GLU A 108 -8.87 15.05 -11.56
CA GLU A 108 -9.37 15.12 -10.19
C GLU A 108 -9.26 16.55 -9.67
N PRO A 109 -10.30 17.09 -8.98
CA PRO A 109 -10.23 18.41 -8.39
C PRO A 109 -9.13 18.48 -7.32
N ASN A 110 -8.65 19.69 -7.05
CA ASN A 110 -7.63 19.92 -6.03
C ASN A 110 -8.17 19.56 -4.63
N ALA A 111 -7.47 18.66 -3.94
CA ALA A 111 -7.70 18.35 -2.54
C ALA A 111 -6.85 19.25 -1.63
N TRP A 112 -7.18 19.24 -0.33
CA TRP A 112 -6.35 19.86 0.67
C TRP A 112 -5.08 19.05 0.90
N HIS A 113 -3.98 19.75 1.11
CA HIS A 113 -2.71 19.16 1.52
C HIS A 113 -2.27 19.81 2.83
N PRO A 114 -1.94 19.02 3.86
CA PRO A 114 -1.41 19.57 5.11
C PRO A 114 -0.11 20.34 4.83
N TRP A 115 0.05 21.45 5.53
CA TRP A 115 1.26 22.26 5.47
C TRP A 115 2.27 21.75 6.50
N GLY A 116 3.54 21.83 6.15
CA GLY A 116 4.64 21.46 7.02
C GLY A 116 5.96 21.70 6.35
N THR A 117 7.02 21.66 7.13
CA THR A 117 8.39 21.69 6.62
C THR A 117 8.80 20.24 6.36
N PRO A 118 9.16 19.87 5.12
CA PRO A 118 9.67 18.54 4.83
C PRO A 118 10.95 18.28 5.63
N GLU A 119 11.11 17.04 6.07
CA GLU A 119 12.36 16.59 6.67
C GLU A 119 13.52 16.70 5.67
N SER A 120 14.73 16.96 6.19
CA SER A 120 15.94 17.01 5.37
C SER A 120 16.19 15.65 4.70
N ASP A 121 16.89 15.68 3.57
CA ASP A 121 17.38 14.50 2.86
C ASP A 121 16.30 13.49 2.42
N GLY A 122 15.02 13.89 2.38
CA GLY A 122 13.91 13.02 2.02
C GLY A 122 13.63 11.93 3.06
N PHE A 123 13.98 12.19 4.32
CA PHE A 123 13.66 11.32 5.44
C PHE A 123 12.15 11.11 5.57
N LEU A 124 11.74 9.86 5.72
CA LEU A 124 10.36 9.49 5.99
C LEU A 124 10.20 9.09 7.46
N ASN A 125 9.35 9.82 8.16
CA ASN A 125 8.97 9.46 9.52
C ASN A 125 7.92 8.35 9.48
N LEU A 126 8.24 7.20 10.06
CA LEU A 126 7.37 6.03 10.09
C LEU A 126 6.80 5.82 11.48
N THR A 127 5.49 5.97 11.63
CA THR A 127 4.79 5.66 12.87
C THR A 127 4.03 4.34 12.74
N CYS A 128 4.34 3.38 13.62
CA CYS A 128 3.69 2.08 13.64
C CYS A 128 2.71 1.98 14.81
N PHE A 129 1.46 1.63 14.50
CA PHE A 129 0.43 1.33 15.50
C PHE A 129 0.18 -0.17 15.56
N ARG A 130 0.05 -0.71 16.77
CA ARG A 130 -0.40 -2.08 17.00
C ARG A 130 -1.72 -2.03 17.74
N MET A 131 -2.71 -2.70 17.20
CA MET A 131 -4.06 -2.76 17.77
C MET A 131 -4.54 -4.21 17.78
N GLU A 132 -5.37 -4.56 18.76
CA GLU A 132 -6.03 -5.87 18.77
C GLU A 132 -7.06 -5.93 17.64
N THR A 133 -6.88 -6.87 16.73
CA THR A 133 -7.71 -7.00 15.53
C THR A 133 -9.19 -7.15 15.86
N LYS A 134 -9.53 -7.96 16.86
CA LYS A 134 -10.91 -8.18 17.27
C LYS A 134 -11.59 -6.89 17.73
N ALA A 135 -10.94 -6.12 18.60
CA ALA A 135 -11.48 -4.86 19.13
C ALA A 135 -11.73 -3.82 18.02
N VAL A 136 -10.85 -3.72 17.02
CA VAL A 136 -11.03 -2.79 15.90
C VAL A 136 -12.13 -3.25 14.96
N LEU A 137 -12.23 -4.56 14.70
CA LEU A 137 -13.33 -5.14 13.89
C LEU A 137 -14.69 -4.95 14.56
N GLU A 138 -14.80 -5.18 15.87
CA GLU A 138 -16.03 -4.93 16.61
C GLU A 138 -16.49 -3.47 16.51
N LYS A 139 -15.55 -2.54 16.59
CA LYS A 139 -15.86 -1.11 16.37
C LYS A 139 -16.34 -0.82 14.95
N ALA A 140 -15.70 -1.38 13.92
CA ALA A 140 -16.14 -1.20 12.54
C ALA A 140 -17.55 -1.79 12.32
N HIS A 141 -17.81 -2.98 12.85
CA HIS A 141 -19.12 -3.64 12.78
C HIS A 141 -20.21 -2.86 13.53
N ALA A 142 -19.88 -2.17 14.62
CA ALA A 142 -20.84 -1.32 15.33
C ALA A 142 -21.36 -0.15 14.48
N TYR A 143 -20.60 0.26 13.45
CA TYR A 143 -21.01 1.24 12.44
C TYR A 143 -21.53 0.60 11.15
N ASP A 144 -21.65 -0.73 11.09
CA ASP A 144 -22.03 -1.48 9.88
C ASP A 144 -21.14 -1.19 8.67
N VAL A 145 -19.83 -1.07 8.88
CA VAL A 145 -18.86 -0.77 7.84
C VAL A 145 -17.68 -1.73 7.84
N SER A 146 -16.98 -1.81 6.71
CA SER A 146 -15.74 -2.57 6.61
C SER A 146 -14.62 -1.91 7.42
N LEU A 147 -13.61 -2.70 7.84
CA LEU A 147 -12.43 -2.19 8.51
C LEU A 147 -11.73 -1.08 7.71
N THR A 148 -11.65 -1.24 6.39
CA THR A 148 -11.05 -0.23 5.50
C THR A 148 -11.83 1.08 5.55
N ALA A 149 -13.16 1.03 5.48
CA ALA A 149 -14.00 2.23 5.58
C ALA A 149 -13.87 2.89 6.96
N PHE A 150 -13.83 2.09 8.03
CA PHE A 150 -13.65 2.58 9.39
C PHE A 150 -12.32 3.35 9.56
N LEU A 151 -11.21 2.76 9.11
CA LEU A 151 -9.89 3.40 9.20
C LEU A 151 -9.77 4.62 8.28
N CYS A 152 -10.41 4.58 7.10
CA CYS A 152 -10.48 5.71 6.19
C CYS A 152 -11.23 6.89 6.83
N ALA A 153 -12.38 6.63 7.47
CA ALA A 153 -13.14 7.67 8.16
C ALA A 153 -12.35 8.28 9.34
N ALA A 154 -11.63 7.45 10.11
CA ALA A 154 -10.78 7.94 11.17
C ALA A 154 -9.66 8.87 10.65
N LEU A 155 -9.05 8.52 9.51
CA LEU A 155 -8.07 9.38 8.85
C LEU A 155 -8.71 10.68 8.33
N MET A 156 -9.89 10.60 7.73
CA MET A 156 -10.60 11.79 7.23
C MET A 156 -10.97 12.76 8.37
N MET A 157 -11.39 12.24 9.52
CA MET A 157 -11.64 13.08 10.70
C MET A 157 -10.38 13.77 11.16
N ALA A 158 -9.28 13.05 11.32
CA ALA A 158 -8.02 13.65 11.73
C ALA A 158 -7.56 14.74 10.72
N LEU A 159 -7.73 14.50 9.44
CA LEU A 159 -7.43 15.50 8.40
C LEU A 159 -8.38 16.71 8.45
N GLN A 160 -9.66 16.51 8.78
CA GLN A 160 -10.63 17.59 8.97
C GLN A 160 -10.22 18.48 10.14
N ASP A 161 -9.84 17.90 11.28
CA ASP A 161 -9.37 18.62 12.45
C ASP A 161 -8.10 19.41 12.13
N MET A 162 -7.12 18.78 11.51
CA MET A 162 -5.89 19.45 11.06
C MET A 162 -6.18 20.61 10.09
N GLN A 163 -7.12 20.42 9.15
CA GLN A 163 -7.49 21.49 8.23
C GLN A 163 -8.19 22.63 8.96
N ALA A 164 -9.03 22.32 9.95
CA ALA A 164 -9.72 23.33 10.74
C ALA A 164 -8.74 24.24 11.51
N GLU A 165 -7.67 23.65 12.05
CA GLU A 165 -6.59 24.41 12.71
C GLU A 165 -5.79 25.26 11.72
N GLN A 166 -5.41 24.70 10.56
CA GLN A 166 -4.59 25.39 9.57
C GLN A 166 -5.38 26.39 8.73
N VAL A 167 -6.68 26.16 8.52
CA VAL A 167 -7.57 26.97 7.68
C VAL A 167 -8.87 27.26 8.45
N PRO A 168 -8.89 28.25 9.34
CA PRO A 168 -10.06 28.57 10.16
C PRO A 168 -11.30 28.96 9.35
N SER A 169 -11.11 29.63 8.20
CA SER A 169 -12.21 30.06 7.32
C SER A 169 -12.79 28.88 6.56
N LEU A 170 -14.04 28.51 6.81
CA LEU A 170 -14.77 27.45 6.08
C LEU A 170 -14.73 27.65 4.57
N ARG A 171 -14.89 28.87 4.07
CA ARG A 171 -14.89 29.17 2.63
C ARG A 171 -13.55 28.94 1.96
N ALA A 172 -12.45 28.98 2.72
CA ALA A 172 -11.10 28.75 2.22
C ALA A 172 -10.68 27.27 2.29
N ARG A 173 -11.44 26.42 2.98
CA ARG A 173 -11.20 24.99 3.05
C ARG A 173 -11.32 24.32 1.69
N LYS A 174 -10.71 23.16 1.55
CA LYS A 174 -10.75 22.35 0.33
C LYS A 174 -11.24 20.94 0.67
N PRO A 175 -11.74 20.20 -0.33
CA PRO A 175 -12.09 18.80 -0.13
C PRO A 175 -10.92 17.99 0.43
N ILE A 176 -11.23 17.08 1.34
CA ILE A 176 -10.31 16.09 1.90
C ILE A 176 -10.54 14.78 1.15
N ARG A 177 -9.47 14.22 0.61
CA ARG A 177 -9.49 12.98 -0.15
C ARG A 177 -8.51 11.99 0.41
N VAL A 178 -8.93 10.74 0.51
CA VAL A 178 -8.07 9.63 0.91
C VAL A 178 -8.00 8.64 -0.26
N GLN A 179 -6.79 8.35 -0.69
CA GLN A 179 -6.57 7.35 -1.74
C GLN A 179 -6.53 5.95 -1.14
N ILE A 180 -7.46 5.09 -1.56
CA ILE A 180 -7.56 3.71 -1.10
C ILE A 180 -7.18 2.79 -2.27
N PRO A 181 -6.09 2.01 -2.18
CA PRO A 181 -5.72 1.07 -3.23
C PRO A 181 -6.71 -0.10 -3.28
N VAL A 182 -7.04 -0.53 -4.49
CA VAL A 182 -7.96 -1.64 -4.77
C VAL A 182 -7.20 -2.72 -5.52
N ASN A 183 -7.15 -3.93 -4.96
CA ASN A 183 -6.60 -5.10 -5.62
C ASN A 183 -7.57 -5.58 -6.71
N LEU A 184 -7.22 -5.36 -7.97
CA LEU A 184 -8.07 -5.70 -9.11
C LEU A 184 -8.26 -7.21 -9.30
N ARG A 185 -7.43 -8.08 -8.70
CA ARG A 185 -7.59 -9.55 -8.75
C ARG A 185 -8.88 -10.02 -8.06
N LYS A 186 -9.50 -9.17 -7.25
CA LYS A 186 -10.82 -9.42 -6.66
C LYS A 186 -11.98 -9.15 -7.63
N LEU A 187 -11.73 -8.40 -8.69
CA LEU A 187 -12.72 -7.97 -9.68
C LEU A 187 -12.52 -8.66 -11.03
N PHE A 188 -11.28 -9.01 -11.35
CA PHE A 188 -10.90 -9.61 -12.63
C PHE A 188 -10.07 -10.88 -12.38
N PRO A 189 -10.36 -11.99 -13.09
CA PRO A 189 -9.59 -13.21 -12.97
C PRO A 189 -8.13 -12.99 -13.37
N SER A 190 -7.23 -13.03 -12.41
CA SER A 190 -5.80 -12.87 -12.64
C SER A 190 -4.99 -13.44 -11.47
N SER A 191 -3.92 -14.14 -11.77
CA SER A 191 -2.89 -14.59 -10.82
C SER A 191 -1.56 -13.83 -10.98
N THR A 192 -1.54 -12.73 -11.73
CA THR A 192 -0.32 -11.94 -11.93
C THR A 192 0.31 -11.48 -10.62
N LEU A 193 1.63 -11.53 -10.55
CA LEU A 193 2.42 -10.96 -9.45
C LEU A 193 2.93 -9.55 -9.79
N ARG A 194 2.62 -9.07 -10.99
CA ARG A 194 2.93 -7.69 -11.41
C ARG A 194 1.93 -6.71 -10.77
N ASN A 195 2.19 -5.43 -10.94
CA ASN A 195 1.29 -4.39 -10.46
C ASN A 195 -0.09 -4.50 -11.15
N PHE A 196 -1.12 -4.86 -10.39
CA PHE A 196 -2.49 -4.96 -10.85
C PHE A 196 -3.43 -4.38 -9.78
N ALA A 197 -3.21 -3.10 -9.47
CA ALA A 197 -3.98 -2.34 -8.52
C ALA A 197 -4.39 -1.00 -9.11
N LEU A 198 -5.59 -0.56 -8.79
CA LEU A 198 -6.07 0.80 -8.97
C LEU A 198 -6.34 1.42 -7.60
N TYR A 199 -6.98 2.55 -7.59
CA TYR A 199 -7.40 3.22 -6.36
C TYR A 199 -8.78 3.84 -6.52
N THR A 200 -9.44 4.04 -5.40
CA THR A 200 -10.61 4.90 -5.25
C THR A 200 -10.26 6.06 -4.33
N THR A 201 -10.94 7.19 -4.51
CA THR A 201 -10.67 8.43 -3.76
C THR A 201 -11.95 8.95 -3.12
N PRO A 202 -12.44 8.30 -2.03
CA PRO A 202 -13.55 8.88 -1.26
C PRO A 202 -13.19 10.28 -0.77
N GLU A 203 -14.19 11.13 -0.69
CA GLU A 203 -14.04 12.56 -0.44
C GLU A 203 -15.06 13.04 0.60
N ILE A 204 -14.65 13.99 1.45
CA ILE A 204 -15.54 14.88 2.20
C ILE A 204 -15.21 16.33 1.86
N ASP A 205 -16.22 17.20 1.90
CA ASP A 205 -16.04 18.63 1.64
C ASP A 205 -16.34 19.47 2.90
N PRO A 206 -15.33 19.80 3.70
CA PRO A 206 -15.52 20.57 4.95
C PRO A 206 -16.11 21.96 4.76
N ARG A 207 -16.27 22.45 3.53
CA ARG A 207 -16.98 23.70 3.25
C ARG A 207 -18.50 23.57 3.46
N LEU A 208 -19.02 22.36 3.41
CA LEU A 208 -20.44 22.06 3.65
C LEU A 208 -20.77 21.91 5.13
N GLY A 209 -19.77 21.91 6.00
CA GLY A 209 -19.89 21.73 7.44
C GLY A 209 -18.86 20.73 7.98
N GLU A 210 -18.82 20.60 9.28
CA GLU A 210 -18.01 19.57 9.96
C GLU A 210 -18.77 18.24 9.90
N TYR A 211 -18.08 17.20 9.44
CA TYR A 211 -18.64 15.86 9.37
C TYR A 211 -18.38 15.13 10.70
N SER A 212 -19.42 14.53 11.24
CA SER A 212 -19.27 13.52 12.28
C SER A 212 -18.73 12.20 11.68
N PHE A 213 -18.24 11.33 12.54
CA PHE A 213 -17.72 10.02 12.10
C PHE A 213 -18.75 9.21 11.28
N SER A 214 -20.03 9.27 11.68
CA SER A 214 -21.12 8.58 10.98
C SER A 214 -21.44 9.20 9.61
N GLU A 215 -21.36 10.52 9.48
CA GLU A 215 -21.66 11.23 8.22
C GLU A 215 -20.61 10.97 7.15
N ILE A 216 -19.34 10.73 7.55
CA ILE A 216 -18.26 10.39 6.61
C ILE A 216 -18.58 9.10 5.85
N PHE A 217 -19.20 8.10 6.48
CA PHE A 217 -19.59 6.87 5.80
C PHE A 217 -20.69 7.07 4.76
N GLN A 218 -21.54 8.07 4.95
CA GLN A 218 -22.62 8.38 4.02
C GLN A 218 -22.11 9.21 2.84
N ALA A 219 -21.15 10.08 3.04
CA ALA A 219 -20.53 10.89 2.01
C ALA A 219 -19.67 10.09 1.02
N GLY A 220 -19.14 8.92 1.44
CA GLY A 220 -18.29 8.05 0.63
C GLY A 220 -19.02 6.96 -0.15
N LYS A 221 -20.36 6.96 -0.14
CA LYS A 221 -21.20 6.08 -0.97
C LYS A 221 -21.53 6.77 -2.29
#